data_78b9a497b5a52619b5c72e6868c6fc9d
#
_entry.id   78b9a497b5a52619b5c72e6868c6fc9d
#
_cell.length_a   1.000
_cell.length_b   1.000
_cell.length_c   1.000
_cell.angle_alpha   90.00
_cell.angle_beta   90.00
_cell.angle_gamma   90.00
#
_symmetry.space_group_name_H-M   'P 1'
#
loop_
_entity.id
_entity.type
_entity.pdbx_description
1 polymer ?
#
loop_
_entity_poly.entity_id
_entity_poly.type
_entity_poly.pdbx_seq_one_letter_code
_entity_poly.pdbx_strand_id
1 'polypeptide(L)'
;MHALKKNRPLRRIVLASAATVSGMVTLLSLKPHASPQAALALPAPSGSASASSGSGSAGTGTKTVTGDTIQTRWGPVQVRVTIKDGRLTEVTAVSYPSDNPRDQEINSYALPRLRTEALTAQSADIDTVSGATYTSEGYRQSLQSALDSAGG
;
A
#
# COMPACT_ATOMS: atom_id res chain seq x y z
N MET A 1 29.30 -37.59 35.35
CA MET A 1 29.76 -36.59 34.35
C MET A 1 29.17 -36.96 32.99
N HIS A 2 28.01 -36.41 32.66
CA HIS A 2 27.38 -36.68 31.39
C HIS A 2 27.41 -35.40 30.53
N ALA A 3 28.23 -35.48 29.49
CA ALA A 3 28.34 -34.43 28.50
C ALA A 3 27.08 -34.43 27.62
N LEU A 4 26.28 -33.40 27.69
CA LEU A 4 25.14 -33.17 26.81
C LEU A 4 25.64 -32.77 25.43
N LYS A 5 25.55 -33.69 24.53
CA LYS A 5 25.85 -33.51 23.11
C LYS A 5 24.73 -32.71 22.47
N LYS A 6 24.99 -31.44 22.26
CA LYS A 6 24.08 -30.50 21.61
C LYS A 6 24.05 -30.74 20.11
N ASN A 7 23.09 -31.55 19.67
CA ASN A 7 22.86 -31.78 18.25
C ASN A 7 22.18 -30.54 17.65
N ARG A 8 22.86 -29.91 16.72
CA ARG A 8 22.32 -28.85 15.86
C ARG A 8 22.14 -29.39 14.43
N PRO A 9 20.98 -29.93 14.06
CA PRO A 9 20.75 -30.39 12.69
C PRO A 9 20.03 -29.35 11.79
N LEU A 10 20.11 -28.05 12.07
CA LEU A 10 19.36 -27.05 11.36
C LEU A 10 20.13 -26.29 10.24
N ARG A 11 21.27 -26.81 9.80
CA ARG A 11 22.07 -26.15 8.77
C ARG A 11 22.16 -26.88 7.43
N ARG A 12 21.28 -27.81 7.13
CA ARG A 12 21.40 -28.61 5.89
C ARG A 12 20.17 -28.69 5.00
N ILE A 13 19.21 -27.77 5.17
CA ILE A 13 18.02 -27.74 4.31
C ILE A 13 17.88 -26.38 3.58
N VAL A 14 18.96 -25.88 3.05
CA VAL A 14 18.92 -24.67 2.21
C VAL A 14 19.81 -24.85 0.98
N LEU A 15 19.72 -25.96 0.31
CA LEU A 15 20.39 -26.11 -0.98
C LEU A 15 19.68 -27.16 -1.85
N ALA A 16 18.41 -27.02 -2.11
CA ALA A 16 17.80 -27.78 -3.20
C ALA A 16 16.46 -27.15 -3.60
N SER A 17 16.47 -26.06 -4.32
CA SER A 17 15.39 -25.68 -5.23
C SER A 17 15.75 -24.43 -6.03
N ALA A 18 16.80 -24.56 -6.79
CA ALA A 18 17.06 -23.66 -7.90
C ALA A 18 17.05 -24.50 -9.16
N ALA A 19 15.93 -24.71 -9.75
CA ALA A 19 15.74 -25.04 -11.17
C ALA A 19 14.29 -25.46 -11.38
N THR A 20 13.45 -24.59 -11.82
CA THR A 20 12.42 -24.84 -12.85
C THR A 20 11.46 -23.67 -12.90
N VAL A 21 11.85 -22.58 -13.46
CA VAL A 21 10.90 -21.67 -14.10
C VAL A 21 11.56 -21.16 -15.37
N SER A 22 11.59 -22.03 -16.33
CA SER A 22 11.83 -21.66 -17.71
C SER A 22 10.67 -22.19 -18.50
N GLY A 23 9.90 -21.29 -19.09
CA GLY A 23 8.99 -21.69 -20.14
C GLY A 23 7.52 -21.61 -19.78
N MET A 24 6.94 -20.41 -19.77
CA MET A 24 5.60 -20.14 -20.29
C MET A 24 5.30 -18.64 -20.28
N VAL A 25 6.06 -17.93 -21.06
CA VAL A 25 5.68 -16.58 -21.48
C VAL A 25 5.73 -16.58 -23.00
N THR A 26 4.69 -17.03 -23.58
CA THR A 26 4.36 -16.70 -24.98
C THR A 26 2.94 -17.13 -25.24
N LEU A 27 2.18 -16.26 -25.83
CA LEU A 27 0.84 -16.43 -26.35
C LEU A 27 -0.28 -15.85 -25.46
N LEU A 28 -0.33 -14.54 -25.34
CA LEU A 28 -1.60 -13.83 -25.41
C LEU A 28 -1.38 -12.37 -25.81
N SER A 29 -0.66 -12.21 -26.88
CA SER A 29 -0.79 -11.03 -27.72
C SER A 29 -1.71 -11.37 -28.84
N LEU A 30 -2.59 -10.46 -29.17
CA LEU A 30 -3.47 -10.43 -30.33
C LEU A 30 -4.92 -10.85 -30.07
N LYS A 31 -5.67 -9.88 -29.53
CA LYS A 31 -7.03 -9.74 -30.02
C LYS A 31 -7.34 -8.26 -30.20
N PRO A 32 -7.22 -7.72 -31.41
CA PRO A 32 -7.78 -6.44 -31.73
C PRO A 32 -9.29 -6.61 -31.87
N HIS A 33 -10.04 -6.07 -30.93
CA HIS A 33 -11.47 -5.91 -31.14
C HIS A 33 -11.70 -4.56 -31.80
N ALA A 34 -11.58 -4.56 -33.08
CA ALA A 34 -12.19 -3.55 -33.90
C ALA A 34 -13.66 -3.93 -34.07
N SER A 35 -14.54 -3.22 -33.44
CA SER A 35 -15.95 -3.22 -33.80
C SER A 35 -16.24 -1.92 -34.53
N PRO A 36 -16.59 -1.97 -35.82
CA PRO A 36 -17.18 -0.81 -36.47
C PRO A 36 -18.67 -0.83 -36.24
N GLN A 37 -19.13 0.06 -35.38
CA GLN A 37 -20.55 0.38 -35.35
C GLN A 37 -20.68 1.90 -35.45
N ALA A 38 -20.81 2.30 -36.68
CA ALA A 38 -21.42 3.57 -36.99
C ALA A 38 -22.91 3.47 -36.71
N ALA A 39 -23.45 4.40 -35.93
CA ALA A 39 -24.71 5.05 -36.26
C ALA A 39 -25.21 5.91 -35.11
N LEU A 40 -25.36 7.17 -35.41
CA LEU A 40 -26.42 8.09 -35.03
C LEU A 40 -26.39 8.65 -33.60
N ALA A 41 -26.08 9.89 -33.66
CA ALA A 41 -26.21 10.95 -32.67
C ALA A 41 -27.51 10.95 -31.88
N LEU A 42 -27.35 11.29 -30.60
CA LEU A 42 -28.17 12.26 -29.89
C LEU A 42 -27.45 12.66 -28.59
N PRO A 43 -27.42 13.94 -28.26
CA PRO A 43 -26.67 14.39 -27.09
C PRO A 43 -27.49 14.21 -25.82
N ALA A 44 -26.91 13.58 -24.83
CA ALA A 44 -27.42 13.62 -23.47
C ALA A 44 -26.34 14.06 -22.52
N PRO A 45 -26.66 14.85 -21.52
CA PRO A 45 -25.67 15.63 -20.78
C PRO A 45 -24.92 14.81 -19.75
N SER A 46 -23.63 14.99 -19.78
CA SER A 46 -22.73 15.15 -18.66
C SER A 46 -23.06 14.46 -17.34
N GLY A 47 -22.47 13.33 -17.14
CA GLY A 47 -22.13 12.83 -15.83
C GLY A 47 -20.62 12.57 -15.82
N SER A 48 -19.86 13.59 -15.58
CA SER A 48 -18.41 13.48 -15.44
C SER A 48 -18.08 12.75 -14.16
N ALA A 49 -17.84 11.48 -14.28
CA ALA A 49 -16.99 10.81 -13.31
C ALA A 49 -15.54 11.16 -13.68
N SER A 50 -15.10 12.29 -13.23
CA SER A 50 -13.70 12.65 -13.24
C SER A 50 -12.97 11.72 -12.30
N ALA A 51 -12.32 10.72 -12.85
CA ALA A 51 -11.14 10.16 -12.24
C ALA A 51 -10.12 11.30 -12.18
N SER A 52 -10.12 12.03 -11.10
CA SER A 52 -9.09 13.01 -10.80
C SER A 52 -7.80 12.26 -10.53
N SER A 53 -7.07 12.05 -11.58
CA SER A 53 -5.62 11.89 -11.49
C SER A 53 -5.12 13.18 -10.86
N GLY A 54 -4.85 13.15 -9.57
CA GLY A 54 -4.26 14.26 -8.86
C GLY A 54 -2.90 14.58 -9.46
N SER A 55 -2.92 15.50 -10.41
CA SER A 55 -1.73 16.17 -10.90
C SER A 55 -1.05 16.80 -9.70
N GLY A 56 0.12 16.27 -9.36
CA GLY A 56 1.01 16.89 -8.41
C GLY A 56 1.35 18.29 -8.89
N SER A 57 0.78 19.28 -8.24
CA SER A 57 1.18 20.65 -8.41
C SER A 57 2.63 20.77 -7.98
N ALA A 58 3.54 20.84 -8.92
CA ALA A 58 4.92 21.19 -8.68
C ALA A 58 4.98 22.68 -8.30
N GLY A 59 4.68 22.96 -7.05
CA GLY A 59 4.82 24.26 -6.43
C GLY A 59 5.69 24.11 -5.19
N THR A 60 6.90 24.67 -5.27
CA THR A 60 7.79 24.96 -4.13
C THR A 60 7.81 23.89 -3.02
N GLY A 61 8.61 22.85 -3.24
CA GLY A 61 9.09 21.99 -2.16
C GLY A 61 8.07 21.08 -1.47
N THR A 62 6.79 21.18 -1.79
CA THR A 62 5.74 20.34 -1.18
C THR A 62 5.23 19.30 -2.18
N LYS A 63 5.35 18.02 -1.82
CA LYS A 63 4.87 16.89 -2.63
C LYS A 63 3.85 16.09 -1.82
N THR A 64 2.69 15.84 -2.39
CA THR A 64 1.65 14.97 -1.79
C THR A 64 1.56 13.70 -2.60
N VAL A 65 1.70 12.56 -1.96
CA VAL A 65 1.67 11.24 -2.58
C VAL A 65 0.72 10.34 -1.82
N THR A 66 -0.03 9.53 -2.55
CA THR A 66 -0.90 8.49 -1.99
C THR A 66 -0.24 7.15 -2.24
N GLY A 67 -0.09 6.36 -1.20
CA GLY A 67 0.43 5.00 -1.27
C GLY A 67 -0.58 4.01 -1.85
N ASP A 68 -0.12 2.79 -2.05
CA ASP A 68 -0.99 1.71 -2.52
C ASP A 68 -2.09 1.38 -1.53
N THR A 69 -3.21 0.92 -2.06
CA THR A 69 -4.28 0.37 -1.23
C THR A 69 -3.93 -1.05 -0.82
N ILE A 70 -3.72 -1.25 0.47
CA ILE A 70 -3.36 -2.56 1.04
C ILE A 70 -4.63 -3.25 1.53
N GLN A 71 -4.92 -4.41 0.95
CA GLN A 71 -6.07 -5.21 1.39
C GLN A 71 -5.71 -5.99 2.65
N THR A 72 -6.44 -5.71 3.72
CA THR A 72 -6.36 -6.49 4.96
C THR A 72 -7.60 -7.37 5.11
N ARG A 73 -7.56 -8.32 6.02
CA ARG A 73 -8.71 -9.18 6.27
C ARG A 73 -9.95 -8.44 6.80
N TRP A 74 -9.80 -7.22 7.25
CA TRP A 74 -10.88 -6.39 7.79
C TRP A 74 -11.29 -5.24 6.86
N GLY A 75 -10.55 -5.03 5.78
CA GLY A 75 -10.84 -4.01 4.80
C GLY A 75 -9.58 -3.34 4.25
N PRO A 76 -9.73 -2.45 3.28
CA PRO A 76 -8.61 -1.75 2.67
C PRO A 76 -8.02 -0.72 3.62
N VAL A 77 -6.69 -0.57 3.58
CA VAL A 77 -5.97 0.51 4.24
C VAL A 77 -5.15 1.26 3.19
N GLN A 78 -5.27 2.57 3.16
CA GLN A 78 -4.52 3.43 2.27
C GLN A 78 -4.11 4.71 2.98
N VAL A 79 -2.88 5.15 2.72
CA VAL A 79 -2.28 6.31 3.35
C VAL A 79 -1.87 7.33 2.30
N ARG A 80 -2.07 8.61 2.63
CA ARG A 80 -1.56 9.75 1.87
C ARG A 80 -0.53 10.48 2.71
N VAL A 81 0.57 10.85 2.08
CA VAL A 81 1.65 11.60 2.73
C VAL A 81 1.84 12.96 2.08
N THR A 82 2.25 13.93 2.88
CA THR A 82 2.71 15.22 2.40
C THR A 82 4.16 15.40 2.85
N ILE A 83 5.04 15.61 1.88
CA ILE A 83 6.46 15.82 2.08
C ILE A 83 6.78 17.24 1.69
N LYS A 84 7.45 17.96 2.56
CA LYS A 84 7.94 19.32 2.33
C LYS A 84 9.45 19.37 2.56
N ASP A 85 10.16 19.89 1.60
CA ASP A 85 11.62 20.01 1.66
C ASP A 85 12.33 18.68 2.04
N GLY A 86 11.83 17.57 1.50
CA GLY A 86 12.35 16.24 1.77
C GLY A 86 11.96 15.64 3.13
N ARG A 87 11.07 16.30 3.88
CA ARG A 87 10.60 15.82 5.19
C ARG A 87 9.11 15.50 5.16
N LEU A 88 8.76 14.41 5.81
CA LEU A 88 7.39 14.02 6.03
C LEU A 88 6.73 15.00 7.01
N THR A 89 5.76 15.78 6.53
CA THR A 89 5.07 16.80 7.34
C THR A 89 3.66 16.40 7.71
N GLU A 90 3.05 15.53 6.92
CA GLU A 90 1.70 15.03 7.21
C GLU A 90 1.52 13.60 6.70
N VAL A 91 0.77 12.83 7.45
CA VAL A 91 0.34 11.47 7.09
C VAL A 91 -1.13 11.33 7.43
N THR A 92 -1.94 10.94 6.45
CA THR A 92 -3.38 10.79 6.61
C THR A 92 -3.82 9.43 6.07
N ALA A 93 -4.54 8.65 6.87
CA ALA A 93 -5.22 7.46 6.39
C ALA A 93 -6.45 7.89 5.57
N VAL A 94 -6.46 7.60 4.28
CA VAL A 94 -7.57 7.94 3.37
C VAL A 94 -8.57 6.81 3.23
N SER A 95 -8.15 5.59 3.56
CA SER A 95 -9.01 4.42 3.65
C SER A 95 -8.56 3.55 4.82
N TYR A 96 -9.51 3.02 5.57
CA TYR A 96 -9.29 2.10 6.68
C TYR A 96 -10.59 1.36 7.02
N PRO A 97 -10.53 0.19 7.65
CA PRO A 97 -11.72 -0.55 8.06
C PRO A 97 -12.61 0.28 9.00
N SER A 98 -13.87 0.45 8.63
CA SER A 98 -14.84 1.23 9.42
C SER A 98 -16.27 0.67 9.34
N ASP A 99 -16.41 -0.58 8.88
CA ASP A 99 -17.70 -1.18 8.59
C ASP A 99 -18.51 -1.51 9.84
N ASN A 100 -17.86 -1.60 10.98
CA ASN A 100 -18.52 -1.88 12.26
C ASN A 100 -18.02 -0.94 13.37
N PRO A 101 -18.82 -0.77 14.45
CA PRO A 101 -18.46 0.13 15.55
C PRO A 101 -17.14 -0.23 16.24
N ARG A 102 -16.79 -1.51 16.28
CA ARG A 102 -15.53 -1.95 16.90
C ARG A 102 -14.33 -1.51 16.09
N ASP A 103 -14.39 -1.61 14.76
CA ASP A 103 -13.30 -1.15 13.89
C ASP A 103 -13.14 0.37 13.98
N GLN A 104 -14.26 1.10 14.05
CA GLN A 104 -14.24 2.55 14.24
C GLN A 104 -13.57 2.93 15.58
N GLU A 105 -13.90 2.23 16.67
CA GLU A 105 -13.29 2.46 17.98
C GLU A 105 -11.79 2.17 17.95
N ILE A 106 -11.38 1.03 17.41
CA ILE A 106 -9.97 0.64 17.28
C ILE A 106 -9.19 1.67 16.46
N ASN A 107 -9.71 2.05 15.31
CA ASN A 107 -9.03 2.96 14.38
C ASN A 107 -9.00 4.41 14.90
N SER A 108 -10.01 4.85 15.66
CA SER A 108 -10.00 6.17 16.30
C SER A 108 -8.83 6.35 17.28
N TYR A 109 -8.36 5.26 17.85
CA TYR A 109 -7.20 5.21 18.73
C TYR A 109 -5.89 4.93 17.99
N ALA A 110 -5.91 3.98 17.06
CA ALA A 110 -4.71 3.51 16.37
C ALA A 110 -4.16 4.52 15.36
N LEU A 111 -5.03 5.14 14.55
CA LEU A 111 -4.59 6.03 13.47
C LEU A 111 -3.82 7.26 13.96
N PRO A 112 -4.24 7.98 15.03
CA PRO A 112 -3.46 9.09 15.56
C PRO A 112 -2.07 8.67 16.06
N ARG A 113 -1.95 7.48 16.64
CA ARG A 113 -0.66 6.94 17.10
C ARG A 113 0.26 6.62 15.92
N LEU A 114 -0.23 5.86 14.95
CA LEU A 114 0.53 5.53 13.75
C LEU A 114 1.00 6.78 13.00
N ARG A 115 0.14 7.81 12.94
CA ARG A 115 0.51 9.11 12.36
C ARG A 115 1.66 9.76 13.13
N THR A 116 1.56 9.81 14.44
CA THR A 116 2.60 10.43 15.29
C THR A 116 3.92 9.70 15.17
N GLU A 117 3.89 8.37 15.16
CA GLU A 117 5.09 7.54 15.00
C GLU A 117 5.73 7.74 13.62
N ALA A 118 4.93 7.75 12.56
CA ALA A 118 5.43 8.00 11.21
C ALA A 118 6.09 9.37 11.05
N LEU A 119 5.49 10.41 11.63
CA LEU A 119 6.06 11.77 11.63
C LEU A 119 7.34 11.86 12.46
N THR A 120 7.42 11.13 13.56
CA THR A 120 8.61 11.08 14.42
C THR A 120 9.73 10.29 13.77
N ALA A 121 9.43 9.11 13.23
CA ALA A 121 10.38 8.23 12.55
C ALA A 121 10.80 8.76 11.18
N GLN A 122 10.00 9.61 10.55
CA GLN A 122 10.20 10.08 9.17
C GLN A 122 10.33 8.94 8.16
N SER A 123 9.67 7.81 8.43
CA SER A 123 9.74 6.58 7.66
C SER A 123 8.50 5.71 7.91
N ALA A 124 8.40 4.59 7.21
CA ALA A 124 7.40 3.55 7.47
C ALA A 124 7.84 2.52 8.53
N ASP A 125 9.00 2.70 9.11
CA ASP A 125 9.50 1.84 10.21
C ASP A 125 8.91 2.29 11.54
N ILE A 126 7.64 1.95 11.72
CA ILE A 126 6.82 2.28 12.89
C ILE A 126 6.29 1.02 13.55
N ASP A 127 6.00 1.10 14.82
CA ASP A 127 5.48 -0.03 15.59
C ASP A 127 4.00 -0.30 15.28
N THR A 128 3.58 -1.52 15.55
CA THR A 128 2.17 -1.89 15.48
C THR A 128 1.44 -1.49 16.76
N VAL A 129 0.25 -0.93 16.61
CA VAL A 129 -0.60 -0.59 17.74
C VAL A 129 -1.31 -1.84 18.25
N SER A 130 -1.18 -2.14 19.54
CA SER A 130 -1.88 -3.25 20.19
C SER A 130 -3.38 -3.20 19.95
N GLY A 131 -3.93 -4.32 19.49
CA GLY A 131 -5.36 -4.42 19.14
C GLY A 131 -5.71 -3.94 17.73
N ALA A 132 -4.77 -3.31 17.03
CA ALA A 132 -4.93 -2.82 15.66
C ALA A 132 -3.85 -3.34 14.72
N THR A 133 -3.39 -4.57 14.89
CA THR A 133 -2.26 -5.14 14.15
C THR A 133 -2.46 -5.09 12.63
N TYR A 134 -3.64 -5.49 12.15
CA TYR A 134 -3.92 -5.49 10.71
C TYR A 134 -3.97 -4.08 10.10
N THR A 135 -4.60 -3.14 10.81
CA THR A 135 -4.60 -1.73 10.38
C THR A 135 -3.20 -1.16 10.39
N SER A 136 -2.39 -1.44 11.42
CA SER A 136 -1.01 -0.99 11.53
C SER A 136 -0.14 -1.54 10.41
N GLU A 137 -0.30 -2.81 10.08
CA GLU A 137 0.46 -3.47 9.03
C GLU A 137 0.10 -2.92 7.65
N GLY A 138 -1.19 -2.78 7.34
CA GLY A 138 -1.66 -2.13 6.12
C GLY A 138 -1.21 -0.68 6.02
N TYR A 139 -1.24 0.04 7.12
CA TYR A 139 -0.76 1.42 7.22
C TYR A 139 0.73 1.54 6.89
N ARG A 140 1.57 0.69 7.48
CA ARG A 140 3.02 0.65 7.22
C ARG A 140 3.32 0.37 5.74
N GLN A 141 2.67 -0.63 5.16
CA GLN A 141 2.89 -1.00 3.76
C GLN A 141 2.46 0.12 2.80
N SER A 142 1.30 0.72 3.02
CA SER A 142 0.82 1.85 2.21
C SER A 142 1.70 3.09 2.39
N LEU A 143 2.15 3.36 3.61
CA LEU A 143 3.09 4.45 3.91
C LEU A 143 4.43 4.24 3.20
N GLN A 144 4.97 3.01 3.22
CA GLN A 144 6.21 2.68 2.50
C GLN A 144 6.05 2.93 1.00
N SER A 145 4.98 2.45 0.39
CA SER A 145 4.67 2.69 -1.02
C SER A 145 4.59 4.19 -1.35
N ALA A 146 3.97 4.99 -0.49
CA ALA A 146 3.89 6.43 -0.66
C ALA A 146 5.27 7.10 -0.59
N LEU A 147 6.11 6.69 0.35
CA LEU A 147 7.46 7.22 0.51
C LEU A 147 8.37 6.84 -0.67
N ASP A 148 8.28 5.60 -1.14
CA ASP A 148 9.04 5.13 -2.31
C ASP A 148 8.67 5.92 -3.57
N SER A 149 7.37 6.19 -3.75
CA SER A 149 6.86 7.01 -4.85
C SER A 149 7.22 8.49 -4.72
N ALA A 150 7.50 8.93 -3.52
CA ALA A 150 7.88 10.32 -3.25
C ALA A 150 9.38 10.58 -3.44
N GLY A 151 10.21 9.55 -3.21
CA GLY A 151 11.67 9.61 -3.30
C GLY A 151 12.23 9.30 -4.68
N GLY A 152 11.41 8.83 -5.63
CA GLY A 152 11.79 8.51 -7.00
C GLY A 152 11.86 9.71 -7.92
#